data_cb4f641adc1dad76493d2176d4ea0354
#
_entry.id   cb4f641adc1dad76493d2176d4ea0354
#
_cell.length_a   1.000
_cell.length_b   1.000
_cell.length_c   1.000
_cell.angle_alpha   90.00
_cell.angle_beta   90.00
_cell.angle_gamma   90.00
#
_symmetry.space_group_name_H-M   'P 1'
#
loop_
_entity.id
_entity.type
_entity.pdbx_description
1 polymer ?
#
loop_
_entity_poly.entity_id
_entity_poly.type
_entity_poly.pdbx_seq_one_letter_code
_entity_poly.pdbx_strand_id
1 'polypeptide(L)'
;MDTARENITREVGSRIRYARKSRGMSMDELAQAIYKTRSAISKYENGQISVDIATLYDIANALKVSLYDLLYRNTPDIDQEYNAEVPAFFREVSQLYMYFFDGRVNHAQCTVIDIFPTEESSTADVLMYMNIKDLAHYRVCESTYHGTLTHYEAFSAMLFQNDDMPMDKYQIGIPQPYMDDDRKWVLTYGISCRPLMPSAAKRLLSKTPLSIDKVLVQELKISKEDIRLMKHYNMFVMV
;
A
#
# COMPACT_ATOMS: atom_id res chain seq x y z
N MET A 1 27.78 18.69 2.15
CA MET A 1 27.86 17.86 0.91
C MET A 1 27.62 16.38 1.19
N ASP A 2 27.94 15.86 2.38
CA ASP A 2 27.68 14.45 2.73
C ASP A 2 26.20 14.12 2.91
N THR A 3 25.43 15.01 3.52
CA THR A 3 24.01 14.79 3.81
C THR A 3 23.15 14.49 2.56
N ALA A 4 23.40 15.22 1.46
CA ALA A 4 22.64 15.01 0.22
C ALA A 4 22.97 13.66 -0.45
N ARG A 5 24.23 13.20 -0.36
CA ARG A 5 24.62 11.87 -0.87
C ARG A 5 24.03 10.74 -0.03
N GLU A 6 24.02 10.89 1.28
CA GLU A 6 23.42 9.92 2.21
C GLU A 6 21.92 9.80 1.97
N ASN A 7 21.22 10.91 1.73
CA ASN A 7 19.80 10.91 1.42
C ASN A 7 19.50 10.17 0.11
N ILE A 8 20.25 10.48 -0.98
CA ILE A 8 20.08 9.79 -2.26
C ILE A 8 20.33 8.28 -2.11
N THR A 9 21.40 7.90 -1.38
CA THR A 9 21.73 6.48 -1.19
C THR A 9 20.63 5.74 -0.44
N ARG A 10 20.06 6.37 0.59
CA ARG A 10 18.96 5.79 1.38
C ARG A 10 17.68 5.68 0.55
N GLU A 11 17.38 6.70 -0.25
CA GLU A 11 16.21 6.73 -1.11
C GLU A 11 16.27 5.63 -2.20
N VAL A 12 17.38 5.53 -2.92
CA VAL A 12 17.59 4.45 -3.89
C VAL A 12 17.52 3.08 -3.22
N GLY A 13 18.11 2.92 -2.04
CA GLY A 13 18.05 1.68 -1.27
C GLY A 13 16.61 1.29 -0.90
N SER A 14 15.81 2.25 -0.47
CA SER A 14 14.39 2.01 -0.14
C SER A 14 13.58 1.56 -1.36
N ARG A 15 13.82 2.14 -2.54
CA ARG A 15 13.18 1.75 -3.80
C ARG A 15 13.59 0.36 -4.27
N ILE A 16 14.86 0.00 -4.13
CA ILE A 16 15.32 -1.37 -4.40
C ILE A 16 14.56 -2.36 -3.51
N ARG A 17 14.47 -2.07 -2.20
CA ARG A 17 13.74 -2.89 -1.24
C ARG A 17 12.26 -3.01 -1.61
N TYR A 18 11.62 -1.90 -1.98
CA TYR A 18 10.23 -1.87 -2.43
C TYR A 18 10.05 -2.73 -3.68
N ALA A 19 10.85 -2.50 -4.73
CA ALA A 19 10.77 -3.26 -5.98
C ALA A 19 11.01 -4.76 -5.77
N ARG A 20 11.98 -5.15 -4.92
CA ARG A 20 12.22 -6.54 -4.58
C ARG A 20 11.02 -7.18 -3.88
N LYS A 21 10.46 -6.49 -2.89
CA LYS A 21 9.30 -7.01 -2.15
C LYS A 21 8.06 -7.11 -3.02
N SER A 22 7.81 -6.14 -3.90
CA SER A 22 6.70 -6.16 -4.85
C SER A 22 6.76 -7.36 -5.80
N ARG A 23 7.98 -7.82 -6.12
CA ARG A 23 8.21 -9.05 -6.91
C ARG A 23 8.21 -10.33 -6.09
N GLY A 24 7.93 -10.26 -4.78
CA GLY A 24 7.98 -11.42 -3.88
C GLY A 24 9.37 -12.03 -3.70
N MET A 25 10.42 -11.33 -4.16
CA MET A 25 11.79 -11.84 -4.18
C MET A 25 12.46 -11.69 -2.80
N SER A 26 13.15 -12.71 -2.33
CA SER A 26 13.98 -12.65 -1.11
C SER A 26 15.30 -11.92 -1.37
N MET A 27 16.00 -11.49 -0.31
CA MET A 27 17.33 -10.89 -0.44
C MET A 27 18.36 -11.89 -1.01
N ASP A 28 18.21 -13.17 -0.73
CA ASP A 28 19.11 -14.22 -1.22
C ASP A 28 18.92 -14.44 -2.72
N GLU A 29 17.68 -14.46 -3.20
CA GLU A 29 17.37 -14.58 -4.63
C GLU A 29 17.89 -13.38 -5.42
N LEU A 30 17.70 -12.14 -4.91
CA LEU A 30 18.25 -10.96 -5.57
C LEU A 30 19.79 -11.00 -5.57
N ALA A 31 20.41 -11.36 -4.46
CA ALA A 31 21.85 -11.49 -4.34
C ALA A 31 22.43 -12.48 -5.37
N GLN A 32 21.78 -13.64 -5.50
CA GLN A 32 22.16 -14.65 -6.48
C GLN A 32 22.01 -14.13 -7.92
N ALA A 33 20.90 -13.45 -8.22
CA ALA A 33 20.60 -12.94 -9.55
C ALA A 33 21.61 -11.91 -10.05
N ILE A 34 22.24 -11.13 -9.15
CA ILE A 34 23.22 -10.09 -9.51
C ILE A 34 24.65 -10.41 -9.05
N TYR A 35 24.91 -11.68 -8.70
CA TYR A 35 26.25 -12.15 -8.27
C TYR A 35 26.83 -11.36 -7.10
N LYS A 36 26.01 -10.97 -6.14
CA LYS A 36 26.40 -10.29 -4.89
C LYS A 36 26.06 -11.15 -3.67
N THR A 37 26.48 -10.70 -2.49
CA THR A 37 26.13 -11.36 -1.24
C THR A 37 24.83 -10.78 -0.66
N ARG A 38 24.10 -11.56 0.11
CA ARG A 38 22.93 -11.07 0.88
C ARG A 38 23.27 -9.86 1.74
N SER A 39 24.49 -9.84 2.34
CA SER A 39 24.96 -8.71 3.15
C SER A 39 25.09 -7.44 2.32
N ALA A 40 25.54 -7.54 1.05
CA ALA A 40 25.61 -6.40 0.15
C ALA A 40 24.21 -5.86 -0.17
N ILE A 41 23.25 -6.74 -0.48
CA ILE A 41 21.85 -6.34 -0.72
C ILE A 41 21.28 -5.63 0.50
N SER A 42 21.50 -6.19 1.70
CA SER A 42 21.04 -5.55 2.95
C SER A 42 21.63 -4.15 3.12
N LYS A 43 22.91 -3.96 2.83
CA LYS A 43 23.56 -2.65 2.92
C LYS A 43 23.04 -1.65 1.87
N TYR A 44 22.78 -2.12 0.65
CA TYR A 44 22.15 -1.31 -0.41
C TYR A 44 20.75 -0.86 0.02
N GLU A 45 19.89 -1.80 0.44
CA GLU A 45 18.51 -1.51 0.82
C GLU A 45 18.37 -0.60 2.05
N ASN A 46 19.37 -0.60 2.93
CA ASN A 46 19.39 0.26 4.12
C ASN A 46 20.18 1.57 3.88
N GLY A 47 20.64 1.82 2.66
CA GLY A 47 21.39 3.03 2.32
C GLY A 47 22.74 3.17 3.02
N GLN A 48 23.32 2.05 3.50
CA GLN A 48 24.60 2.05 4.19
C GLN A 48 25.79 2.18 3.24
N ILE A 49 25.61 1.76 1.99
CA ILE A 49 26.59 1.89 0.91
C ILE A 49 25.87 2.32 -0.37
N SER A 50 26.54 3.16 -1.16
CA SER A 50 26.03 3.57 -2.46
C SER A 50 26.09 2.40 -3.45
N VAL A 51 25.07 2.29 -4.29
CA VAL A 51 25.03 1.34 -5.40
C VAL A 51 25.72 2.00 -6.60
N ASP A 52 26.69 1.33 -7.20
CA ASP A 52 27.25 1.79 -8.46
C ASP A 52 26.26 1.57 -9.62
N ILE A 53 26.45 2.33 -10.72
CA ILE A 53 25.50 2.34 -11.84
C ILE A 53 25.37 0.94 -12.47
N ALA A 54 26.44 0.18 -12.62
CA ALA A 54 26.39 -1.15 -13.21
C ALA A 54 25.58 -2.12 -12.32
N THR A 55 25.85 -2.12 -11.02
CA THR A 55 25.10 -2.91 -10.05
C THR A 55 23.62 -2.48 -10.01
N LEU A 56 23.32 -1.18 -10.11
CA LEU A 56 21.94 -0.70 -10.15
C LEU A 56 21.20 -1.16 -11.41
N TYR A 57 21.90 -1.23 -12.54
CA TYR A 57 21.37 -1.77 -13.79
C TYR A 57 21.08 -3.28 -13.67
N ASP A 58 21.98 -4.04 -13.05
CA ASP A 58 21.78 -5.46 -12.79
C ASP A 58 20.57 -5.71 -11.86
N ILE A 59 20.42 -4.87 -10.82
CA ILE A 59 19.26 -4.91 -9.90
C ILE A 59 17.97 -4.63 -10.68
N ALA A 60 17.94 -3.58 -11.52
CA ALA A 60 16.77 -3.24 -12.31
C ALA A 60 16.34 -4.38 -13.23
N ASN A 61 17.30 -5.02 -13.92
CA ASN A 61 17.06 -6.17 -14.77
C ASN A 61 16.55 -7.38 -13.98
N ALA A 62 17.18 -7.70 -12.84
CA ALA A 62 16.77 -8.82 -11.99
C ALA A 62 15.36 -8.65 -11.45
N LEU A 63 14.98 -7.42 -11.08
CA LEU A 63 13.66 -7.05 -10.57
C LEU A 63 12.64 -6.79 -11.68
N LYS A 64 13.06 -6.76 -12.97
CA LYS A 64 12.21 -6.43 -14.13
C LYS A 64 11.50 -5.08 -13.96
N VAL A 65 12.24 -4.08 -13.49
CA VAL A 65 11.80 -2.68 -13.36
C VAL A 65 12.69 -1.79 -14.23
N SER A 66 12.23 -0.60 -14.57
CA SER A 66 13.09 0.35 -15.26
C SER A 66 14.14 0.93 -14.29
N LEU A 67 15.30 1.33 -14.82
CA LEU A 67 16.28 2.06 -14.02
C LEU A 67 15.70 3.36 -13.47
N TYR A 68 14.77 3.96 -14.22
CA TYR A 68 14.07 5.17 -13.83
C TYR A 68 13.23 4.94 -12.54
N ASP A 69 12.56 3.79 -12.41
CA ASP A 69 11.77 3.45 -11.22
C ASP A 69 12.63 3.33 -9.95
N LEU A 70 13.90 2.99 -10.09
CA LEU A 70 14.85 2.94 -8.98
C LEU A 70 15.48 4.30 -8.66
N LEU A 71 15.52 5.23 -9.63
CA LEU A 71 16.14 6.55 -9.48
C LEU A 71 15.13 7.64 -9.19
N TYR A 72 13.94 7.56 -9.76
CA TYR A 72 12.90 8.58 -9.67
C TYR A 72 11.58 7.96 -9.23
N ARG A 73 10.86 8.71 -8.41
CA ARG A 73 9.50 8.36 -8.02
C ARG A 73 8.55 8.89 -9.08
N ASN A 74 7.75 8.01 -9.68
CA ASN A 74 6.57 8.42 -10.44
C ASN A 74 5.44 8.79 -9.48
N THR A 75 5.66 9.82 -8.65
CA THR A 75 4.51 10.50 -8.03
C THR A 75 3.91 11.39 -9.11
N PRO A 76 2.59 11.36 -9.35
CA PRO A 76 1.99 12.45 -10.09
C PRO A 76 2.40 13.75 -9.39
N ASP A 77 2.94 14.71 -10.17
CA ASP A 77 3.29 16.05 -9.67
C ASP A 77 2.06 16.68 -9.01
N ILE A 78 1.94 16.46 -7.73
CA ILE A 78 1.11 17.30 -6.88
C ILE A 78 2.09 18.31 -6.30
N ASP A 79 2.31 19.41 -7.03
CA ASP A 79 3.13 20.55 -6.63
C ASP A 79 2.52 21.26 -5.39
N GLN A 80 2.47 20.57 -4.26
CA GLN A 80 2.27 21.19 -2.97
C GLN A 80 3.11 20.41 -1.95
N GLU A 81 4.12 21.07 -1.41
CA GLU A 81 4.78 20.66 -0.17
C GLU A 81 3.73 20.65 0.96
N TYR A 82 3.02 19.54 1.09
CA TYR A 82 2.19 19.29 2.26
C TYR A 82 3.09 18.79 3.39
N ASN A 83 3.48 19.68 4.28
CA ASN A 83 4.15 19.36 5.54
C ASN A 83 3.16 18.85 6.60
N ALA A 84 2.24 17.96 6.24
CA ALA A 84 1.34 17.35 7.20
C ALA A 84 2.12 16.33 8.05
N GLU A 85 1.97 16.45 9.38
CA GLU A 85 2.48 15.41 10.29
C GLU A 85 1.80 14.07 10.02
N VAL A 86 2.52 12.96 10.26
CA VAL A 86 1.93 11.63 10.19
C VAL A 86 0.80 11.51 11.21
N PRO A 87 -0.44 11.26 10.78
CA PRO A 87 -1.58 11.14 11.68
C PRO A 87 -1.40 10.02 12.70
N ALA A 88 -1.99 10.16 13.90
CA ALA A 88 -1.87 9.20 14.99
C ALA A 88 -2.17 7.76 14.57
N PHE A 89 -3.17 7.55 13.73
CA PHE A 89 -3.51 6.22 13.21
C PHE A 89 -2.35 5.54 12.46
N PHE A 90 -1.49 6.29 11.80
CA PHE A 90 -0.40 5.74 10.98
C PHE A 90 0.96 5.71 11.69
N ARG A 91 1.06 6.27 12.90
CA ARG A 91 2.31 6.27 13.65
C ARG A 91 2.71 4.84 13.99
N GLU A 92 3.97 4.49 13.71
CA GLU A 92 4.54 3.16 13.96
C GLU A 92 3.82 2.00 13.23
N VAL A 93 2.95 2.30 12.26
CA VAL A 93 2.23 1.30 11.48
C VAL A 93 3.00 1.00 10.20
N SER A 94 3.48 -0.24 10.06
CA SER A 94 4.13 -0.75 8.84
C SER A 94 3.22 -1.65 8.02
N GLN A 95 2.06 -2.03 8.56
CA GLN A 95 1.11 -2.92 7.92
C GLN A 95 -0.32 -2.64 8.39
N LEU A 96 -1.28 -2.68 7.46
CA LEU A 96 -2.71 -2.57 7.71
C LEU A 96 -3.45 -3.78 7.14
N TYR A 97 -4.58 -4.08 7.76
CA TYR A 97 -5.49 -5.15 7.37
C TYR A 97 -6.84 -4.54 6.98
N MET A 98 -7.26 -4.77 5.74
CA MET A 98 -8.53 -4.23 5.24
C MET A 98 -9.53 -5.35 5.03
N TYR A 99 -10.70 -5.21 5.66
CA TYR A 99 -11.76 -6.22 5.65
C TYR A 99 -12.97 -5.71 4.88
N PHE A 100 -13.59 -6.60 4.13
CA PHE A 100 -14.85 -6.33 3.46
C PHE A 100 -15.69 -7.60 3.30
N PHE A 101 -17.00 -7.42 3.15
CA PHE A 101 -17.91 -8.50 2.83
C PHE A 101 -18.20 -8.51 1.34
N ASP A 102 -17.85 -9.61 0.65
CA ASP A 102 -18.19 -9.79 -0.75
C ASP A 102 -19.53 -10.53 -0.86
N GLY A 103 -20.59 -9.78 -1.18
CA GLY A 103 -21.94 -10.33 -1.32
C GLY A 103 -22.08 -11.33 -2.48
N ARG A 104 -21.16 -11.33 -3.44
CA ARG A 104 -21.18 -12.26 -4.60
C ARG A 104 -20.85 -13.69 -4.18
N VAL A 105 -19.88 -13.82 -3.28
CA VAL A 105 -19.44 -15.11 -2.73
C VAL A 105 -19.93 -15.36 -1.32
N ASN A 106 -20.69 -14.40 -0.75
CA ASN A 106 -21.25 -14.43 0.60
C ASN A 106 -20.17 -14.69 1.67
N HIS A 107 -19.02 -14.07 1.53
CA HIS A 107 -17.87 -14.26 2.40
C HIS A 107 -17.16 -12.95 2.72
N ALA A 108 -16.62 -12.84 3.95
CA ALA A 108 -15.75 -11.75 4.31
C ALA A 108 -14.31 -12.07 3.92
N GLN A 109 -13.62 -11.08 3.38
CA GLN A 109 -12.24 -11.21 2.91
C GLN A 109 -11.34 -10.23 3.63
N CYS A 110 -10.06 -10.58 3.73
CA CYS A 110 -8.99 -9.74 4.23
C CYS A 110 -8.03 -9.40 3.08
N THR A 111 -7.58 -8.17 3.07
CA THR A 111 -6.54 -7.62 2.20
C THR A 111 -5.44 -7.08 3.10
N VAL A 112 -4.18 -7.33 2.77
CA VAL A 112 -3.03 -6.80 3.53
C VAL A 112 -2.41 -5.64 2.76
N ILE A 113 -2.04 -4.58 3.49
CA ILE A 113 -1.37 -3.40 2.94
C ILE A 113 -0.08 -3.19 3.71
N ASP A 114 1.07 -3.37 3.06
CA ASP A 114 2.38 -3.02 3.59
C ASP A 114 2.65 -1.53 3.35
N ILE A 115 3.16 -0.82 4.36
CA ILE A 115 3.49 0.61 4.30
C ILE A 115 5.01 0.77 4.43
N PHE A 116 5.59 1.54 3.54
CA PHE A 116 7.01 1.86 3.48
C PHE A 116 7.18 3.38 3.60
N PRO A 117 7.50 3.88 4.81
CA PRO A 117 7.74 5.31 5.01
C PRO A 117 8.81 5.82 4.07
N THR A 118 8.63 7.03 3.57
CA THR A 118 9.60 7.77 2.77
C THR A 118 10.30 8.82 3.63
N GLU A 119 11.25 9.55 3.06
CA GLU A 119 11.91 10.66 3.78
C GLU A 119 10.96 11.82 4.07
N GLU A 120 9.94 11.99 3.23
CA GLU A 120 8.87 12.96 3.45
C GLU A 120 7.84 12.40 4.43
N SER A 121 7.63 13.07 5.55
CA SER A 121 6.69 12.62 6.59
C SER A 121 5.23 12.52 6.11
N SER A 122 4.88 13.28 5.06
CA SER A 122 3.52 13.32 4.51
C SER A 122 3.16 12.21 3.53
N THR A 123 4.14 11.39 3.12
CA THR A 123 3.93 10.34 2.12
C THR A 123 4.58 9.02 2.49
N ALA A 124 4.05 7.91 1.96
CA ALA A 124 4.64 6.59 2.05
C ALA A 124 4.34 5.77 0.79
N ASP A 125 5.24 4.86 0.42
CA ASP A 125 4.93 3.84 -0.57
C ASP A 125 4.10 2.73 0.05
N VAL A 126 3.15 2.17 -0.70
CA VAL A 126 2.28 1.10 -0.22
C VAL A 126 2.17 -0.03 -1.22
N LEU A 127 2.11 -1.26 -0.69
CA LEU A 127 1.80 -2.47 -1.45
C LEU A 127 0.54 -3.11 -0.89
N MET A 128 -0.41 -3.44 -1.75
CA MET A 128 -1.65 -4.07 -1.36
C MET A 128 -1.77 -5.46 -2.00
N TYR A 129 -2.09 -6.46 -1.16
CA TYR A 129 -2.22 -7.86 -1.54
C TYR A 129 -3.67 -8.30 -1.37
N MET A 130 -4.36 -8.52 -2.50
CA MET A 130 -5.78 -8.87 -2.51
C MET A 130 -6.00 -10.36 -2.81
N ASN A 131 -7.13 -10.88 -2.32
CA ASN A 131 -7.52 -12.28 -2.49
C ASN A 131 -6.44 -13.25 -1.95
N ILE A 132 -5.95 -12.94 -0.75
CA ILE A 132 -5.01 -13.78 -0.01
C ILE A 132 -5.70 -15.06 0.49
N LYS A 133 -4.98 -16.16 0.53
CA LYS A 133 -5.51 -17.43 1.07
C LYS A 133 -5.44 -17.48 2.59
N ASP A 134 -4.34 -16.99 3.15
CA ASP A 134 -4.11 -16.92 4.59
C ASP A 134 -3.18 -15.74 4.91
N LEU A 135 -3.20 -15.30 6.17
CA LEU A 135 -2.40 -14.16 6.63
C LEU A 135 -0.91 -14.48 6.78
N ALA A 136 -0.54 -15.74 7.03
CA ALA A 136 0.86 -16.12 7.20
C ALA A 136 1.62 -16.06 5.87
N HIS A 137 0.92 -16.31 4.77
CA HIS A 137 1.48 -16.30 3.42
C HIS A 137 0.79 -15.28 2.51
N TYR A 138 0.43 -14.10 3.03
CA TYR A 138 -0.36 -13.08 2.34
C TYR A 138 0.25 -12.59 1.02
N ARG A 139 1.57 -12.76 0.83
CA ARG A 139 2.24 -12.43 -0.44
C ARG A 139 1.91 -13.41 -1.56
N VAL A 140 1.37 -14.60 -1.23
CA VAL A 140 0.80 -15.55 -2.19
C VAL A 140 -0.67 -15.15 -2.38
N CYS A 141 -0.91 -14.21 -3.29
CA CYS A 141 -2.22 -13.60 -3.55
C CYS A 141 -2.55 -13.64 -5.04
N GLU A 142 -3.80 -13.36 -5.39
CA GLU A 142 -4.21 -13.29 -6.81
C GLU A 142 -3.83 -11.97 -7.46
N SER A 143 -3.78 -10.88 -6.70
CA SER A 143 -3.52 -9.54 -7.24
C SER A 143 -2.67 -8.71 -6.30
N THR A 144 -1.62 -8.10 -6.84
CA THR A 144 -0.76 -7.14 -6.15
C THR A 144 -0.93 -5.76 -6.76
N TYR A 145 -0.99 -4.76 -5.89
CA TYR A 145 -1.10 -3.36 -6.28
C TYR A 145 0.01 -2.57 -5.61
N HIS A 146 0.69 -1.74 -6.36
CA HIS A 146 1.60 -0.73 -5.84
C HIS A 146 0.90 0.63 -5.78
N GLY A 147 1.34 1.49 -4.88
CA GLY A 147 0.69 2.78 -4.72
C GLY A 147 1.39 3.71 -3.77
N THR A 148 0.71 4.81 -3.49
CA THR A 148 1.19 5.86 -2.60
C THR A 148 0.13 6.18 -1.56
N LEU A 149 0.56 6.32 -0.31
CA LEU A 149 -0.20 6.91 0.78
C LEU A 149 0.22 8.37 0.90
N THR A 150 -0.74 9.28 0.94
CA THR A 150 -0.51 10.71 1.17
C THR A 150 -1.36 11.17 2.35
N HIS A 151 -0.73 11.88 3.28
CA HIS A 151 -1.40 12.46 4.43
C HIS A 151 -1.71 13.94 4.17
N TYR A 152 -2.93 14.34 4.52
CA TYR A 152 -3.41 15.72 4.57
C TYR A 152 -3.90 16.00 5.99
N GLU A 153 -4.21 17.25 6.32
CA GLU A 153 -4.62 17.64 7.69
C GLU A 153 -5.80 16.84 8.25
N ALA A 154 -6.87 16.68 7.47
CA ALA A 154 -8.11 16.02 7.90
C ALA A 154 -8.37 14.67 7.22
N PHE A 155 -7.46 14.24 6.34
CA PHE A 155 -7.71 13.10 5.45
C PHE A 155 -6.41 12.45 4.99
N SER A 156 -6.41 11.14 4.81
CA SER A 156 -5.33 10.44 4.12
C SER A 156 -5.90 9.70 2.91
N ALA A 157 -5.14 9.65 1.84
CA ALA A 157 -5.51 8.95 0.62
C ALA A 157 -4.47 7.90 0.26
N MET A 158 -4.92 6.69 -0.09
CA MET A 158 -4.09 5.71 -0.77
C MET A 158 -4.55 5.58 -2.20
N LEU A 159 -3.62 5.67 -3.14
CA LEU A 159 -3.84 5.47 -4.56
C LEU A 159 -3.02 4.28 -5.02
N PHE A 160 -3.69 3.29 -5.61
CA PHE A 160 -3.08 2.05 -6.05
C PHE A 160 -3.28 1.81 -7.53
N GLN A 161 -2.34 1.10 -8.14
CA GLN A 161 -2.44 0.55 -9.48
C GLN A 161 -2.07 -0.93 -9.46
N ASN A 162 -2.86 -1.75 -10.15
CA ASN A 162 -2.61 -3.18 -10.29
C ASN A 162 -1.35 -3.43 -11.12
N ASP A 163 -0.49 -4.35 -10.68
CA ASP A 163 0.77 -4.66 -11.35
C ASP A 163 0.57 -5.31 -12.73
N ASP A 164 -0.46 -6.15 -12.88
CA ASP A 164 -0.75 -6.89 -14.11
C ASP A 164 -1.74 -6.17 -15.01
N MET A 165 -2.60 -5.32 -14.44
CA MET A 165 -3.67 -4.59 -15.14
C MET A 165 -3.61 -3.09 -14.85
N PRO A 166 -2.82 -2.29 -15.58
CA PRO A 166 -2.64 -0.85 -15.30
C PRO A 166 -3.92 0.00 -15.32
N MET A 167 -4.98 -0.48 -15.98
CA MET A 167 -6.30 0.17 -15.95
C MET A 167 -7.02 -0.03 -14.61
N ASP A 168 -6.67 -1.04 -13.85
CA ASP A 168 -7.28 -1.35 -12.55
C ASP A 168 -6.59 -0.49 -11.47
N LYS A 169 -7.19 0.66 -11.23
CA LYS A 169 -6.78 1.61 -10.20
C LYS A 169 -7.73 1.53 -9.03
N TYR A 170 -7.17 1.64 -7.83
CA TYR A 170 -7.91 1.52 -6.58
C TYR A 170 -7.57 2.67 -5.66
N GLN A 171 -8.56 3.26 -5.04
CA GLN A 171 -8.40 4.37 -4.11
C GLN A 171 -9.05 4.06 -2.77
N ILE A 172 -8.38 4.44 -1.69
CA ILE A 172 -8.90 4.39 -0.33
C ILE A 172 -8.89 5.79 0.24
N GLY A 173 -10.06 6.28 0.64
CA GLY A 173 -10.22 7.51 1.37
C GLY A 173 -10.30 7.24 2.88
N ILE A 174 -9.44 7.85 3.68
CA ILE A 174 -9.29 7.59 5.11
C ILE A 174 -9.48 8.89 5.86
N PRO A 175 -10.69 9.16 6.43
CA PRO A 175 -10.90 10.34 7.25
C PRO A 175 -10.05 10.25 8.54
N GLN A 176 -9.61 11.42 9.02
CA GLN A 176 -8.85 11.54 10.27
C GLN A 176 -9.83 11.82 11.40
N PRO A 177 -10.19 10.87 12.25
CA PRO A 177 -10.99 11.15 13.43
C PRO A 177 -10.16 11.83 14.50
N TYR A 178 -10.83 12.57 15.38
CA TYR A 178 -10.24 13.20 16.54
C TYR A 178 -9.71 12.20 17.59
N MET A 179 -10.14 10.94 17.53
CA MET A 179 -9.70 9.87 18.43
C MET A 179 -8.86 8.83 17.69
N ASP A 180 -7.81 8.33 18.34
CA ASP A 180 -6.92 7.30 17.80
C ASP A 180 -7.53 5.91 18.07
N ASP A 181 -8.34 5.45 17.10
CA ASP A 181 -8.90 4.10 17.11
C ASP A 181 -8.01 3.15 16.30
N ASP A 182 -7.85 1.91 16.77
CA ASP A 182 -7.14 0.86 16.02
C ASP A 182 -7.84 0.40 14.75
N ARG A 183 -9.09 0.81 14.57
CA ARG A 183 -9.94 0.47 13.42
C ARG A 183 -10.56 1.71 12.82
N LYS A 184 -10.67 1.73 11.50
CA LYS A 184 -11.31 2.83 10.76
C LYS A 184 -12.18 2.30 9.65
N TRP A 185 -13.40 2.82 9.56
CA TRP A 185 -14.19 2.65 8.36
C TRP A 185 -13.64 3.54 7.26
N VAL A 186 -13.56 2.99 6.05
CA VAL A 186 -13.04 3.69 4.88
C VAL A 186 -13.92 3.44 3.67
N LEU A 187 -14.02 4.43 2.82
CA LEU A 187 -14.64 4.28 1.52
C LEU A 187 -13.55 3.98 0.49
N THR A 188 -13.78 2.95 -0.29
CA THR A 188 -12.87 2.58 -1.37
C THR A 188 -13.58 2.76 -2.70
N TYR A 189 -12.82 3.16 -3.71
CA TYR A 189 -13.27 3.29 -5.09
C TYR A 189 -12.33 2.52 -6.00
N GLY A 190 -12.88 1.83 -7.00
CA GLY A 190 -12.09 1.08 -7.96
C GLY A 190 -12.97 0.40 -9.00
N ILE A 191 -12.40 -0.54 -9.70
CA ILE A 191 -13.09 -1.35 -10.70
C ILE A 191 -13.34 -2.75 -10.13
N SER A 192 -14.61 -3.17 -10.15
CA SER A 192 -14.93 -4.59 -9.92
C SER A 192 -14.65 -5.36 -11.19
N CYS A 193 -13.91 -6.46 -11.10
CA CYS A 193 -13.56 -7.28 -12.27
C CYS A 193 -14.65 -8.29 -12.68
N ARG A 194 -15.63 -8.59 -11.79
CA ARG A 194 -16.67 -9.59 -12.05
C ARG A 194 -18.01 -9.16 -11.44
N PRO A 195 -18.89 -8.48 -12.18
CA PRO A 195 -18.73 -7.92 -13.53
C PRO A 195 -17.79 -6.71 -13.55
N LEU A 196 -17.24 -6.38 -14.72
CA LEU A 196 -16.40 -5.20 -14.90
C LEU A 196 -17.26 -3.94 -14.79
N MET A 197 -17.11 -3.22 -13.67
CA MET A 197 -17.86 -1.99 -13.43
C MET A 197 -17.14 -1.11 -12.39
N PRO A 198 -17.31 0.23 -12.44
CA PRO A 198 -16.91 1.10 -11.35
C PRO A 198 -17.66 0.70 -10.08
N SER A 199 -16.95 0.67 -8.96
CA SER A 199 -17.52 0.29 -7.67
C SER A 199 -16.99 1.16 -6.54
N ALA A 200 -17.86 1.47 -5.58
CA ALA A 200 -17.49 2.04 -4.30
C ALA A 200 -17.95 1.08 -3.20
N ALA A 201 -17.10 0.87 -2.21
CA ALA A 201 -17.40 -0.09 -1.15
C ALA A 201 -16.97 0.43 0.23
N LYS A 202 -17.78 0.11 1.23
CA LYS A 202 -17.46 0.28 2.65
C LYS A 202 -16.49 -0.81 3.06
N ARG A 203 -15.38 -0.43 3.69
CA ARG A 203 -14.37 -1.37 4.19
C ARG A 203 -13.89 -0.96 5.57
N LEU A 204 -13.40 -1.93 6.34
CA LEU A 204 -12.83 -1.71 7.65
C LEU A 204 -11.31 -1.87 7.58
N LEU A 205 -10.56 -0.81 7.90
CA LEU A 205 -9.12 -0.88 8.15
C LEU A 205 -8.86 -1.21 9.62
N SER A 206 -7.84 -2.02 9.87
CA SER A 206 -7.36 -2.34 11.23
C SER A 206 -5.84 -2.33 11.25
N LYS A 207 -5.25 -1.85 12.37
CA LYS A 207 -3.81 -1.92 12.63
C LYS A 207 -3.36 -3.36 12.94
N THR A 208 -4.27 -4.20 13.43
CA THR A 208 -4.00 -5.59 13.81
C THR A 208 -4.91 -6.56 13.08
N PRO A 209 -4.48 -7.82 12.87
CA PRO A 209 -5.34 -8.85 12.29
C PRO A 209 -6.58 -9.10 13.15
N LEU A 210 -7.74 -9.20 12.51
CA LEU A 210 -9.02 -9.50 13.16
C LEU A 210 -9.47 -10.92 12.79
N SER A 211 -10.07 -11.61 13.75
CA SER A 211 -10.78 -12.86 13.49
C SER A 211 -12.06 -12.59 12.70
N ILE A 212 -12.23 -13.28 11.57
CA ILE A 212 -13.46 -13.19 10.76
C ILE A 212 -14.54 -14.06 11.39
N ASP A 213 -15.18 -13.54 12.42
CA ASP A 213 -16.31 -14.18 13.12
C ASP A 213 -17.67 -13.65 12.62
N LYS A 214 -18.75 -14.16 13.19
CA LYS A 214 -20.12 -13.75 12.83
C LYS A 214 -20.41 -12.28 13.11
N VAL A 215 -19.77 -11.71 14.14
CA VAL A 215 -19.98 -10.31 14.54
C VAL A 215 -19.32 -9.40 13.49
N LEU A 216 -18.05 -9.64 13.18
CA LEU A 216 -17.33 -8.88 12.16
C LEU A 216 -18.03 -8.99 10.79
N VAL A 217 -18.44 -10.20 10.39
CA VAL A 217 -19.19 -10.40 9.13
C VAL A 217 -20.47 -9.56 9.10
N GLN A 218 -21.18 -9.44 10.22
CA GLN A 218 -22.40 -8.62 10.26
C GLN A 218 -22.09 -7.12 10.18
N GLU A 219 -21.02 -6.65 10.82
CA GLU A 219 -20.57 -5.26 10.77
C GLU A 219 -20.11 -4.84 9.35
N LEU A 220 -19.45 -5.76 8.62
CA LEU A 220 -18.98 -5.51 7.27
C LEU A 220 -20.09 -5.40 6.21
N LYS A 221 -21.30 -5.88 6.51
CA LYS A 221 -22.44 -5.78 5.60
C LYS A 221 -23.00 -4.36 5.56
N ILE A 222 -23.53 -3.97 4.41
CA ILE A 222 -24.28 -2.71 4.29
C ILE A 222 -25.52 -2.76 5.19
N SER A 223 -25.59 -1.86 6.13
CA SER A 223 -26.69 -1.75 7.10
C SER A 223 -27.88 -0.97 6.55
N LYS A 224 -29.01 -1.01 7.27
CA LYS A 224 -30.18 -0.17 6.95
C LYS A 224 -29.83 1.33 7.10
N GLU A 225 -28.95 1.66 8.05
CA GLU A 225 -28.50 3.03 8.27
C GLU A 225 -27.61 3.52 7.14
N ASP A 226 -26.67 2.69 6.65
CA ASP A 226 -25.86 3.03 5.47
C ASP A 226 -26.77 3.37 4.27
N ILE A 227 -27.82 2.56 4.04
CA ILE A 227 -28.78 2.80 2.95
C ILE A 227 -29.57 4.11 3.18
N ARG A 228 -29.97 4.39 4.43
CA ARG A 228 -30.67 5.63 4.78
C ARG A 228 -29.80 6.86 4.47
N LEU A 229 -28.53 6.83 4.87
CA LEU A 229 -27.59 7.92 4.62
C LEU A 229 -27.31 8.10 3.12
N MET A 230 -27.08 7.01 2.37
CA MET A 230 -26.92 7.07 0.92
C MET A 230 -28.10 7.72 0.23
N LYS A 231 -29.34 7.41 0.65
CA LYS A 231 -30.55 8.03 0.11
C LYS A 231 -30.69 9.49 0.52
N HIS A 232 -30.34 9.83 1.77
CA HIS A 232 -30.44 11.19 2.28
C HIS A 232 -29.49 12.15 1.55
N TYR A 233 -28.24 11.75 1.38
CA TYR A 233 -27.22 12.55 0.71
C TYR A 233 -27.20 12.37 -0.80
N ASN A 234 -27.91 11.38 -1.34
CA ASN A 234 -27.84 10.95 -2.74
C ASN A 234 -26.38 10.65 -3.19
N MET A 235 -25.60 10.04 -2.30
CA MET A 235 -24.18 9.69 -2.50
C MET A 235 -23.87 8.41 -1.74
N PHE A 236 -22.82 7.71 -2.20
CA PHE A 236 -22.18 6.65 -1.42
C PHE A 236 -21.31 7.30 -0.33
N VAL A 237 -21.84 7.40 0.87
CA VAL A 237 -21.16 8.00 2.03
C VAL A 237 -20.93 6.96 3.10
N MET A 238 -19.95 7.26 3.95
CA MET A 238 -19.67 6.49 5.15
C MET A 238 -19.37 7.45 6.30
N VAL A 239 -19.99 7.20 7.43
CA VAL A 239 -19.89 8.02 8.64
C VAL A 239 -19.47 7.13 9.81
#